data_c67b6666c6cb0f2c28bf7292f73220e2
#
_entry.id   c67b6666c6cb0f2c28bf7292f73220e2
#
_cell.length_a   1.000
_cell.length_b   1.000
_cell.length_c   1.000
_cell.angle_alpha   90.00
_cell.angle_beta   90.00
_cell.angle_gamma   90.00
#
_symmetry.space_group_name_H-M   'P 1'
#
loop_
_entity.id
_entity.type
_entity.pdbx_description
1 polymer ?
#
loop_
_entity_poly.entity_id
_entity_poly.type
_entity_poly.pdbx_seq_one_letter_code
_entity_poly.pdbx_strand_id
1 'polypeptide(L)'
;GQTDYSLWDDETEEAEVEEEPEQLDLDLPEQLGTHMEEIPRAPNPAGLKHLVRSGCCDFCLGRLGGKKRYEQTIEESGREIRQSVVEGNSHLDNIREEIPLCPFCENLFEEADLLADIIYDRIESYEIRRLQLGTRFPKDQIEEEDVERKRFGATGSDGLKTGLVTEIARNLNKRLEGVTLVNEKPHVLALIDVLTLTVELDVRAHYIYGRYRKLERGIPQTKWPCRACKGRGCEKCNGTGLQYDSSVQDLIGNPILEVLQSTEHSFHGMGREDIDVRCMGRGRPFVIELKEPKLRSCNYQELENLINEQANGSIEVSDLRSSNRSEVVRIKDTPADKSYTIRFRLQPMNELEYGVLTAPLDLTKEDNKARRRRPKRGDKRKDNKAPLPTEIVTETTGFQEDELIKMKKTELESICVENGLAKTGKKSELIERILAMPAPGSTCFDLPDAETIKSTIMALQGTKLAQRTPDRVAHRRADLIRRREVVTVHEPVIEENDNGELEVEFTL
;
A
#
# COMPACT_ATOMS: atom_id res chain seq x y z
N GLY A 1 -15.71 17.88 -19.93
CA GLY A 1 -16.11 18.13 -18.60
C GLY A 1 -14.91 18.01 -17.68
N GLN A 2 -14.59 19.09 -17.01
CA GLN A 2 -13.70 19.03 -15.86
C GLN A 2 -14.37 18.07 -14.89
N THR A 3 -13.80 16.92 -14.62
CA THR A 3 -14.12 16.17 -13.44
C THR A 3 -13.72 17.05 -12.27
N ASP A 4 -14.72 17.57 -11.64
CA ASP A 4 -14.56 18.45 -10.50
C ASP A 4 -14.02 17.57 -9.36
N TYR A 5 -12.73 17.69 -9.07
CA TYR A 5 -12.10 17.01 -7.94
C TYR A 5 -12.65 17.51 -6.59
N SER A 6 -13.52 18.56 -6.61
CA SER A 6 -14.24 19.01 -5.43
C SER A 6 -15.16 17.93 -4.83
N LEU A 7 -15.65 17.00 -5.66
CA LEU A 7 -16.41 15.82 -5.19
C LEU A 7 -15.58 14.91 -4.26
N TRP A 8 -14.27 15.07 -4.26
CA TRP A 8 -13.38 14.30 -3.40
C TRP A 8 -13.12 14.99 -2.06
N ASP A 9 -13.29 16.30 -2.05
CA ASP A 9 -13.03 17.12 -0.87
C ASP A 9 -14.30 17.27 -0.01
N ASP A 10 -15.52 17.17 -0.64
CA ASP A 10 -16.81 17.32 0.06
C ASP A 10 -17.29 16.04 0.78
N GLU A 11 -16.82 14.85 0.36
CA GLU A 11 -17.11 13.60 1.10
C GLU A 11 -16.19 13.36 2.29
N THR A 12 -15.23 14.26 2.52
CA THR A 12 -14.28 14.15 3.63
C THR A 12 -14.71 14.92 4.88
N GLU A 13 -15.87 15.62 4.85
CA GLU A 13 -16.46 16.21 6.06
C GLU A 13 -17.20 15.19 6.95
N GLU A 14 -17.43 13.96 6.48
CA GLU A 14 -17.41 12.87 7.42
C GLU A 14 -15.93 12.58 7.75
N ALA A 15 -15.30 13.53 8.44
CA ALA A 15 -14.31 13.12 9.43
C ALA A 15 -14.98 11.94 10.10
N GLU A 16 -14.43 10.73 9.93
CA GLU A 16 -14.72 9.67 10.88
C GLU A 16 -14.62 10.39 12.22
N VAL A 17 -15.79 10.77 12.77
CA VAL A 17 -15.88 10.97 14.21
C VAL A 17 -15.22 9.70 14.65
N GLU A 18 -13.99 9.82 15.20
CA GLU A 18 -13.35 8.70 15.85
C GLU A 18 -14.46 8.25 16.79
N GLU A 19 -15.21 7.21 16.37
CA GLU A 19 -16.17 6.58 17.26
C GLU A 19 -15.33 6.32 18.47
N GLU A 20 -15.68 6.97 19.56
CA GLU A 20 -14.94 6.82 20.81
C GLU A 20 -14.78 5.32 20.97
N PRO A 21 -13.55 4.82 21.15
CA PRO A 21 -13.31 3.39 21.17
C PRO A 21 -14.27 2.79 22.19
N GLU A 22 -15.08 1.83 21.74
CA GLU A 22 -15.88 1.03 22.69
C GLU A 22 -14.87 0.50 23.71
N GLN A 23 -14.97 1.03 24.90
CA GLN A 23 -14.18 0.57 26.02
C GLN A 23 -14.47 -0.90 26.21
N LEU A 24 -13.43 -1.70 26.35
CA LEU A 24 -13.62 -3.01 26.96
C LEU A 24 -14.05 -2.72 28.38
N ASP A 25 -15.36 -2.73 28.57
CA ASP A 25 -15.95 -2.36 29.83
C ASP A 25 -15.74 -3.54 30.79
N LEU A 26 -14.64 -3.45 31.51
CA LEU A 26 -14.22 -4.49 32.44
C LEU A 26 -15.01 -4.45 33.75
N ASP A 27 -15.70 -3.34 33.98
CA ASP A 27 -16.58 -3.12 35.16
C ASP A 27 -18.04 -2.91 34.69
N LEU A 28 -18.59 -3.84 33.94
CA LEU A 28 -19.90 -3.75 33.32
C LEU A 28 -21.09 -4.05 34.22
N PRO A 29 -21.42 -3.20 35.20
CA PRO A 29 -22.70 -3.32 35.90
C PRO A 29 -23.88 -2.91 35.01
N GLU A 30 -23.75 -1.85 34.21
CA GLU A 30 -24.90 -1.24 33.52
C GLU A 30 -25.49 -2.09 32.39
N GLN A 31 -24.67 -2.81 31.62
CA GLN A 31 -25.20 -3.67 30.54
C GLN A 31 -25.81 -4.99 31.05
N LEU A 32 -25.35 -5.49 32.19
CA LEU A 32 -25.93 -6.67 32.82
C LEU A 32 -27.20 -6.36 33.63
N GLY A 33 -27.36 -5.12 34.07
CA GLY A 33 -28.53 -4.69 34.85
C GLY A 33 -29.87 -4.72 34.10
N THR A 34 -29.85 -4.65 32.76
CA THR A 34 -31.02 -4.70 31.93
C THR A 34 -31.53 -6.11 31.57
N HIS A 35 -30.68 -7.15 31.79
CA HIS A 35 -30.95 -8.56 31.45
C HIS A 35 -30.76 -9.47 32.66
N MET A 36 -31.47 -9.18 33.78
CA MET A 36 -31.40 -10.01 34.98
C MET A 36 -31.76 -11.50 34.73
N GLU A 37 -32.48 -11.78 33.65
CA GLU A 37 -32.82 -13.16 33.25
C GLU A 37 -31.65 -13.95 32.66
N GLU A 38 -30.57 -13.28 32.22
CA GLU A 38 -29.40 -13.88 31.60
C GLU A 38 -28.21 -14.06 32.56
N ILE A 39 -28.38 -13.75 33.85
CA ILE A 39 -27.32 -13.96 34.83
C ILE A 39 -26.96 -15.45 34.88
N PRO A 40 -25.66 -15.82 34.65
CA PRO A 40 -25.26 -17.20 34.70
C PRO A 40 -25.64 -17.84 36.04
N ARG A 41 -26.34 -18.98 36.00
CA ARG A 41 -26.62 -19.73 37.22
C ARG A 41 -25.36 -20.39 37.70
N ALA A 42 -25.06 -20.28 38.99
CA ALA A 42 -23.97 -21.03 39.59
C ALA A 42 -24.12 -22.55 39.31
N PRO A 43 -23.05 -23.30 39.17
CA PRO A 43 -23.09 -24.74 39.08
C PRO A 43 -23.79 -25.30 40.32
N ASN A 44 -24.37 -26.49 40.20
CA ASN A 44 -24.99 -27.15 41.33
C ASN A 44 -23.95 -27.44 42.44
N PRO A 45 -24.37 -27.67 43.70
CA PRO A 45 -23.44 -27.87 44.79
C PRO A 45 -22.46 -29.04 44.59
N ALA A 46 -22.88 -30.09 43.87
CA ALA A 46 -22.00 -31.21 43.54
C ALA A 46 -20.89 -30.81 42.55
N GLY A 47 -21.21 -29.94 41.58
CA GLY A 47 -20.24 -29.37 40.66
C GLY A 47 -19.23 -28.46 41.36
N LEU A 48 -19.67 -27.58 42.24
CA LEU A 48 -18.80 -26.74 43.05
C LEU A 48 -17.87 -27.58 43.94
N LYS A 49 -18.39 -28.61 44.59
CA LYS A 49 -17.59 -29.53 45.38
C LYS A 49 -16.56 -30.30 44.52
N HIS A 50 -16.92 -30.66 43.28
CA HIS A 50 -16.00 -31.29 42.36
C HIS A 50 -14.85 -30.34 42.00
N LEU A 51 -15.13 -29.10 41.61
CA LEU A 51 -14.12 -28.10 41.26
C LEU A 51 -13.17 -27.83 42.43
N VAL A 52 -13.68 -27.70 43.67
CA VAL A 52 -12.83 -27.51 44.83
C VAL A 52 -11.95 -28.75 45.08
N ARG A 53 -12.53 -29.96 45.02
CA ARG A 53 -11.79 -31.21 45.23
C ARG A 53 -10.71 -31.48 44.19
N SER A 54 -10.87 -30.96 42.94
CA SER A 54 -9.86 -31.08 41.90
C SER A 54 -8.66 -30.13 42.08
N GLY A 55 -8.64 -29.31 43.12
CA GLY A 55 -7.56 -28.32 43.37
C GLY A 55 -7.68 -27.03 42.50
N CYS A 56 -8.87 -26.73 42.00
CA CYS A 56 -9.13 -25.53 41.22
C CYS A 56 -8.72 -24.27 42.03
N CYS A 57 -7.96 -23.32 41.42
CA CYS A 57 -7.60 -22.07 42.09
C CYS A 57 -8.82 -21.14 42.22
N ASP A 58 -8.70 -20.09 43.01
CA ASP A 58 -9.80 -19.18 43.29
C ASP A 58 -10.23 -18.41 42.04
N PHE A 59 -9.30 -18.00 41.20
CA PHE A 59 -9.63 -17.39 39.89
C PHE A 59 -10.48 -18.32 39.01
N CYS A 60 -10.05 -19.56 38.84
CA CYS A 60 -10.80 -20.52 38.04
C CYS A 60 -12.12 -20.90 38.69
N LEU A 61 -12.16 -21.03 40.01
CA LEU A 61 -13.39 -21.31 40.72
C LEU A 61 -14.42 -20.17 40.57
N GLY A 62 -13.96 -18.91 40.64
CA GLY A 62 -14.80 -17.74 40.44
C GLY A 62 -15.37 -17.62 39.03
N ARG A 63 -14.53 -17.79 37.99
CA ARG A 63 -14.99 -17.73 36.60
C ARG A 63 -15.90 -18.89 36.21
N LEU A 64 -15.63 -20.09 36.70
CA LEU A 64 -16.45 -21.27 36.45
C LEU A 64 -17.76 -21.26 37.28
N GLY A 65 -17.70 -20.70 38.47
CA GLY A 65 -18.86 -20.54 39.36
C GLY A 65 -19.85 -19.45 38.92
N GLY A 66 -19.49 -18.65 37.92
CA GLY A 66 -20.26 -17.53 37.43
C GLY A 66 -20.15 -16.28 38.30
N LYS A 67 -20.27 -15.10 37.68
CA LYS A 67 -20.28 -13.81 38.39
C LYS A 67 -21.49 -13.67 39.30
N LYS A 68 -21.26 -13.34 40.54
CA LYS A 68 -22.33 -13.17 41.52
C LYS A 68 -22.63 -11.73 41.87
N ARG A 69 -21.62 -10.85 41.83
CA ARG A 69 -21.71 -9.42 42.13
C ARG A 69 -20.75 -8.63 41.23
N TYR A 70 -21.16 -7.43 40.87
CA TYR A 70 -20.38 -6.57 39.98
C TYR A 70 -19.08 -6.04 40.61
N GLU A 71 -19.09 -5.78 41.90
CA GLU A 71 -17.97 -5.19 42.63
C GLU A 71 -16.91 -6.22 43.04
N GLN A 72 -17.20 -7.53 42.84
CA GLN A 72 -16.27 -8.60 43.19
C GLN A 72 -15.32 -8.96 42.07
N THR A 73 -14.07 -9.13 42.41
CA THR A 73 -13.12 -9.77 41.48
C THR A 73 -13.44 -11.27 41.33
N ILE A 74 -12.94 -11.83 40.22
CA ILE A 74 -13.08 -13.28 39.96
C ILE A 74 -12.46 -14.08 41.12
N GLU A 75 -11.32 -13.66 41.64
CA GLU A 75 -10.62 -14.28 42.74
C GLU A 75 -11.44 -14.24 44.04
N GLU A 76 -11.97 -13.07 44.39
CA GLU A 76 -12.82 -12.91 45.60
C GLU A 76 -14.06 -13.80 45.54
N SER A 77 -14.71 -13.83 44.35
CA SER A 77 -15.87 -14.72 44.13
C SER A 77 -15.48 -16.20 44.31
N GLY A 78 -14.34 -16.60 43.76
CA GLY A 78 -13.82 -17.95 43.92
C GLY A 78 -13.49 -18.30 45.37
N ARG A 79 -12.91 -17.38 46.11
CA ARG A 79 -12.59 -17.54 47.55
C ARG A 79 -13.85 -17.73 48.38
N GLU A 80 -14.90 -16.95 48.12
CA GLU A 80 -16.22 -17.15 48.77
C GLU A 80 -16.83 -18.50 48.46
N ILE A 81 -16.75 -18.93 47.19
CA ILE A 81 -17.26 -20.26 46.76
C ILE A 81 -16.48 -21.34 47.52
N ARG A 82 -15.17 -21.29 47.56
CA ARG A 82 -14.30 -22.24 48.26
C ARG A 82 -14.71 -22.33 49.72
N GLN A 83 -14.79 -21.20 50.40
CA GLN A 83 -15.14 -21.11 51.81
C GLN A 83 -16.51 -21.79 52.05
N SER A 84 -17.52 -21.46 51.27
CA SER A 84 -18.86 -22.08 51.39
C SER A 84 -18.84 -23.61 51.21
N VAL A 85 -18.00 -24.12 50.30
CA VAL A 85 -17.88 -25.57 50.07
C VAL A 85 -17.15 -26.25 51.22
N VAL A 86 -16.09 -25.65 51.75
CA VAL A 86 -15.26 -26.17 52.82
C VAL A 86 -16.03 -26.20 54.16
N GLU A 87 -16.85 -25.19 54.48
CA GLU A 87 -17.72 -25.18 55.67
C GLU A 87 -18.56 -26.40 55.78
N GLY A 88 -19.05 -26.95 54.64
CA GLY A 88 -19.78 -28.24 54.58
C GLY A 88 -18.94 -29.49 54.36
N ASN A 89 -17.60 -29.34 54.15
CA ASN A 89 -16.69 -30.41 53.78
C ASN A 89 -15.28 -30.18 54.30
N SER A 90 -15.08 -30.17 55.59
CA SER A 90 -13.80 -29.79 56.26
C SER A 90 -12.57 -30.58 55.78
N HIS A 91 -12.74 -31.78 55.21
CA HIS A 91 -11.65 -32.55 54.61
C HIS A 91 -11.08 -31.92 53.31
N LEU A 92 -11.70 -30.86 52.76
CA LEU A 92 -11.24 -30.15 51.60
C LEU A 92 -10.50 -28.83 51.95
N ASP A 93 -10.31 -28.56 53.22
CA ASP A 93 -9.71 -27.29 53.69
C ASP A 93 -8.29 -27.12 53.15
N ASN A 94 -7.46 -28.13 53.19
CA ASN A 94 -6.07 -28.09 52.76
C ASN A 94 -5.86 -28.59 51.31
N ILE A 95 -6.90 -28.67 50.52
CA ILE A 95 -6.80 -29.27 49.16
C ILE A 95 -5.80 -28.54 48.26
N ARG A 96 -5.63 -27.25 48.43
CA ARG A 96 -4.65 -26.46 47.62
C ARG A 96 -3.21 -26.70 48.09
N GLU A 97 -2.97 -27.14 49.29
CA GLU A 97 -1.65 -27.57 49.74
C GLU A 97 -1.30 -28.97 49.18
N GLU A 98 -2.30 -29.84 49.06
CA GLU A 98 -2.13 -31.18 48.50
C GLU A 98 -2.03 -31.14 46.95
N ILE A 99 -2.79 -30.23 46.29
CA ILE A 99 -2.81 -30.01 44.84
C ILE A 99 -2.48 -28.54 44.55
N PRO A 100 -1.19 -28.16 44.57
CA PRO A 100 -0.80 -26.76 44.42
C PRO A 100 -1.01 -26.18 43.03
N LEU A 101 -0.99 -27.06 42.00
CA LEU A 101 -1.18 -26.65 40.61
C LEU A 101 -2.66 -26.74 40.21
N CYS A 102 -3.23 -25.65 39.72
CA CYS A 102 -4.60 -25.61 39.24
C CYS A 102 -4.74 -26.44 37.96
N PRO A 103 -5.66 -27.40 37.90
CA PRO A 103 -5.80 -28.27 36.71
C PRO A 103 -6.31 -27.59 35.47
N PHE A 104 -6.83 -26.33 35.60
CA PHE A 104 -7.34 -25.55 34.45
C PHE A 104 -6.34 -24.57 33.91
N CYS A 105 -5.70 -23.79 34.79
CA CYS A 105 -4.85 -22.67 34.37
C CYS A 105 -3.38 -22.84 34.77
N GLU A 106 -3.01 -23.93 35.45
CA GLU A 106 -1.64 -24.14 35.94
C GLU A 106 -1.10 -22.93 36.74
N ASN A 107 -1.99 -22.27 37.49
CA ASN A 107 -1.76 -21.03 38.24
C ASN A 107 -1.45 -19.77 37.39
N LEU A 108 -1.69 -19.80 36.08
CA LEU A 108 -1.38 -18.72 35.17
C LEU A 108 -2.02 -17.37 35.55
N PHE A 109 -3.16 -17.36 36.25
CA PHE A 109 -3.79 -16.13 36.72
C PHE A 109 -2.95 -15.39 37.78
N GLU A 110 -2.09 -16.08 38.51
CA GLU A 110 -1.14 -15.48 39.46
C GLU A 110 -0.08 -14.65 38.75
N GLU A 111 0.18 -14.94 37.45
CA GLU A 111 1.10 -14.22 36.59
C GLU A 111 0.45 -13.04 35.85
N ALA A 112 -0.84 -12.78 36.04
CA ALA A 112 -1.57 -11.75 35.28
C ALA A 112 -1.02 -10.33 35.55
N ASP A 113 -0.51 -10.04 36.74
CA ASP A 113 0.11 -8.77 37.08
C ASP A 113 1.48 -8.60 36.39
N LEU A 114 2.30 -9.65 36.39
CA LEU A 114 3.58 -9.69 35.68
C LEU A 114 3.35 -9.50 34.15
N LEU A 115 2.35 -10.17 33.59
CA LEU A 115 2.01 -10.02 32.17
C LEU A 115 1.54 -8.59 31.86
N ALA A 116 0.79 -7.96 32.76
CA ALA A 116 0.41 -6.56 32.64
C ALA A 116 1.63 -5.61 32.66
N ASP A 117 2.60 -5.87 33.53
CA ASP A 117 3.86 -5.10 33.56
C ASP A 117 4.65 -5.25 32.27
N ILE A 118 4.81 -6.47 31.77
CA ILE A 118 5.50 -6.75 30.50
C ILE A 118 4.81 -6.01 29.33
N ILE A 119 3.48 -6.00 29.29
CA ILE A 119 2.74 -5.28 28.25
C ILE A 119 2.99 -3.78 28.38
N TYR A 120 2.85 -3.24 29.59
CA TYR A 120 3.05 -1.81 29.85
C TYR A 120 4.42 -1.34 29.39
N ASP A 121 5.48 -2.02 29.81
CA ASP A 121 6.87 -1.69 29.45
C ASP A 121 7.10 -1.72 27.94
N ARG A 122 6.46 -2.67 27.23
CA ARG A 122 6.61 -2.79 25.78
C ARG A 122 5.88 -1.72 25.01
N ILE A 123 4.72 -1.26 25.48
CA ILE A 123 3.93 -0.24 24.79
C ILE A 123 4.32 1.20 25.18
N GLU A 124 5.09 1.41 26.25
CA GLU A 124 5.48 2.72 26.75
C GLU A 124 6.14 3.61 25.69
N SER A 125 6.89 3.00 24.76
CA SER A 125 7.58 3.73 23.68
C SER A 125 6.67 4.10 22.49
N TYR A 126 5.39 3.73 22.54
CA TYR A 126 4.44 3.95 21.46
C TYR A 126 3.35 4.94 21.87
N GLU A 127 3.04 5.87 20.99
CA GLU A 127 1.86 6.71 21.11
C GLU A 127 0.62 5.89 20.68
N ILE A 128 -0.11 5.37 21.64
CA ILE A 128 -1.32 4.58 21.39
C ILE A 128 -2.49 5.12 22.20
N ARG A 129 -3.69 4.98 21.67
CA ARG A 129 -4.95 5.26 22.39
C ARG A 129 -5.83 4.03 22.47
N ARG A 130 -5.59 3.03 21.62
CA ARG A 130 -6.41 1.82 21.47
C ARG A 130 -5.53 0.58 21.52
N LEU A 131 -5.67 -0.21 22.57
CA LEU A 131 -4.92 -1.43 22.80
C LEU A 131 -5.87 -2.64 22.79
N GLN A 132 -5.53 -3.66 22.04
CA GLN A 132 -6.21 -4.95 22.10
C GLN A 132 -5.31 -5.98 22.76
N LEU A 133 -5.89 -6.81 23.63
CA LEU A 133 -5.21 -7.95 24.22
C LEU A 133 -5.65 -9.23 23.53
N GLY A 134 -4.71 -10.12 23.31
CA GLY A 134 -4.96 -11.46 22.79
C GLY A 134 -4.09 -12.50 23.51
N THR A 135 -4.53 -13.73 23.56
CA THR A 135 -3.79 -14.82 24.19
C THR A 135 -3.65 -16.01 23.26
N ARG A 136 -2.48 -16.62 23.28
CA ARG A 136 -2.18 -17.86 22.57
C ARG A 136 -2.03 -18.99 23.59
N PHE A 137 -3.03 -19.88 23.64
CA PHE A 137 -3.04 -21.06 24.48
C PHE A 137 -2.78 -22.32 23.66
N PRO A 138 -2.22 -23.40 24.26
CA PRO A 138 -2.26 -24.73 23.70
C PRO A 138 -3.71 -25.15 23.42
N LYS A 139 -3.90 -25.82 22.29
CA LYS A 139 -5.24 -26.19 21.85
C LYS A 139 -5.88 -27.26 22.75
N ASP A 140 -5.09 -28.21 23.17
CA ASP A 140 -5.47 -29.29 24.09
C ASP A 140 -5.94 -28.75 25.43
N GLN A 141 -5.21 -27.78 26.02
CA GLN A 141 -5.60 -27.16 27.29
C GLN A 141 -6.98 -26.47 27.20
N ILE A 142 -7.26 -25.79 26.08
CA ILE A 142 -8.57 -25.16 25.87
C ILE A 142 -9.68 -26.19 25.68
N GLU A 143 -9.41 -27.30 24.94
CA GLU A 143 -10.38 -28.34 24.69
C GLU A 143 -10.72 -29.09 25.99
N GLU A 144 -9.74 -29.40 26.83
CA GLU A 144 -9.94 -30.01 28.15
C GLU A 144 -10.73 -29.14 29.09
N GLU A 145 -10.36 -27.86 29.17
CA GLU A 145 -11.07 -26.86 29.99
C GLU A 145 -12.53 -26.71 29.54
N ASP A 146 -12.78 -26.69 28.22
CA ASP A 146 -14.13 -26.57 27.68
C ASP A 146 -15.01 -27.76 28.04
N VAL A 147 -14.47 -28.95 28.11
CA VAL A 147 -15.18 -30.14 28.54
C VAL A 147 -15.61 -30.03 30.02
N GLU A 148 -14.67 -29.67 30.90
CA GLU A 148 -14.94 -29.52 32.33
C GLU A 148 -15.87 -28.31 32.60
N ARG A 149 -15.71 -27.22 31.87
CA ARG A 149 -16.58 -26.06 31.97
C ARG A 149 -18.02 -26.34 31.57
N LYS A 150 -18.23 -27.08 30.51
CA LYS A 150 -19.58 -27.55 30.09
C LYS A 150 -20.23 -28.47 31.09
N ARG A 151 -19.43 -29.24 31.80
CA ARG A 151 -19.95 -30.23 32.76
C ARG A 151 -20.20 -29.67 34.16
N PHE A 152 -19.30 -28.82 34.65
CA PHE A 152 -19.29 -28.33 36.03
C PHE A 152 -19.43 -26.84 36.19
N GLY A 153 -19.23 -26.07 35.13
CA GLY A 153 -19.34 -24.61 35.14
C GLY A 153 -20.78 -24.14 35.17
N ALA A 154 -20.97 -22.92 35.62
CA ALA A 154 -22.24 -22.21 35.53
C ALA A 154 -22.57 -21.89 34.06
N THR A 155 -23.84 -21.73 33.74
CA THR A 155 -24.28 -21.22 32.44
C THR A 155 -23.68 -19.83 32.22
N GLY A 156 -23.04 -19.60 31.08
CA GLY A 156 -22.37 -18.33 30.78
C GLY A 156 -21.04 -18.12 31.53
N SER A 157 -20.46 -19.17 32.13
CA SER A 157 -19.12 -19.10 32.71
C SER A 157 -18.06 -18.72 31.66
N ASP A 158 -17.09 -17.89 32.04
CA ASP A 158 -16.03 -17.45 31.15
C ASP A 158 -15.04 -18.57 30.82
N GLY A 159 -14.62 -18.67 29.57
CA GLY A 159 -13.51 -19.53 29.16
C GLY A 159 -12.17 -19.00 29.66
N LEU A 160 -11.16 -19.88 29.66
CA LEU A 160 -9.82 -19.58 30.15
C LEU A 160 -9.20 -18.35 29.47
N LYS A 161 -9.35 -18.23 28.15
CA LYS A 161 -8.84 -17.07 27.38
C LYS A 161 -9.47 -15.75 27.83
N THR A 162 -10.79 -15.73 27.91
CA THR A 162 -11.55 -14.51 28.32
C THR A 162 -11.22 -14.13 29.75
N GLY A 163 -11.20 -15.08 30.65
CA GLY A 163 -10.89 -14.83 32.06
C GLY A 163 -9.49 -14.25 32.25
N LEU A 164 -8.48 -14.80 31.58
CA LEU A 164 -7.11 -14.32 31.68
C LEU A 164 -6.96 -12.91 31.10
N VAL A 165 -7.52 -12.68 29.89
CA VAL A 165 -7.52 -11.34 29.27
C VAL A 165 -8.18 -10.31 30.18
N THR A 166 -9.32 -10.65 30.79
CA THR A 166 -10.03 -9.77 31.74
C THR A 166 -9.17 -9.44 32.96
N GLU A 167 -8.45 -10.42 33.51
CA GLU A 167 -7.60 -10.19 34.66
C GLU A 167 -6.37 -9.33 34.35
N ILE A 168 -5.70 -9.63 33.22
CA ILE A 168 -4.59 -8.79 32.73
C ILE A 168 -5.08 -7.38 32.44
N ALA A 169 -6.22 -7.24 31.77
CA ALA A 169 -6.82 -5.95 31.44
C ALA A 169 -7.12 -5.12 32.70
N ARG A 170 -7.66 -5.75 33.76
CA ARG A 170 -7.91 -5.08 35.03
C ARG A 170 -6.61 -4.55 35.66
N ASN A 171 -5.56 -5.34 35.66
CA ASN A 171 -4.27 -4.93 36.20
C ASN A 171 -3.60 -3.85 35.36
N LEU A 172 -3.71 -3.97 34.02
CA LEU A 172 -3.16 -3.02 33.09
C LEU A 172 -3.85 -1.65 33.17
N ASN A 173 -5.19 -1.62 33.30
CA ASN A 173 -5.97 -0.38 33.43
C ASN A 173 -5.57 0.48 34.64
N LYS A 174 -5.01 -0.12 35.69
CA LYS A 174 -4.49 0.64 36.84
C LYS A 174 -3.24 1.46 36.50
N ARG A 175 -2.57 1.12 35.40
CA ARG A 175 -1.28 1.69 34.94
C ARG A 175 -1.44 2.57 33.70
N LEU A 176 -2.47 2.33 32.88
CA LEU A 176 -2.69 3.02 31.63
C LEU A 176 -3.35 4.39 31.85
N GLU A 177 -2.77 5.42 31.20
CA GLU A 177 -3.36 6.75 31.14
C GLU A 177 -3.65 7.08 29.67
N GLY A 178 -4.90 7.43 29.34
CA GLY A 178 -5.31 7.82 27.98
C GLY A 178 -5.32 6.70 26.94
N VAL A 179 -5.19 5.43 27.38
CA VAL A 179 -5.28 4.25 26.52
C VAL A 179 -6.54 3.47 26.86
N THR A 180 -7.32 3.15 25.85
CA THR A 180 -8.54 2.36 25.99
C THR A 180 -8.32 0.94 25.48
N LEU A 181 -8.78 -0.06 26.22
CA LEU A 181 -8.80 -1.45 25.77
C LEU A 181 -10.00 -1.67 24.83
N VAL A 182 -9.73 -2.24 23.66
CA VAL A 182 -10.73 -2.41 22.58
C VAL A 182 -10.68 -3.80 21.98
N ASN A 183 -11.81 -4.24 21.40
CA ASN A 183 -11.88 -5.50 20.66
C ASN A 183 -11.65 -5.33 19.15
N GLU A 184 -11.83 -4.10 18.64
CA GLU A 184 -11.76 -3.78 17.22
C GLU A 184 -10.89 -2.55 16.94
N LYS A 185 -10.34 -2.49 15.73
CA LYS A 185 -9.54 -1.38 15.23
C LYS A 185 -8.45 -0.89 16.22
N PRO A 186 -7.63 -1.77 16.82
CA PRO A 186 -6.58 -1.34 17.75
C PRO A 186 -5.46 -0.60 17.03
N HIS A 187 -4.72 0.24 17.76
CA HIS A 187 -3.42 0.73 17.31
C HIS A 187 -2.34 -0.34 17.51
N VAL A 188 -2.46 -1.10 18.59
CA VAL A 188 -1.56 -2.20 18.92
C VAL A 188 -2.37 -3.39 19.45
N LEU A 189 -2.06 -4.57 18.96
CA LEU A 189 -2.49 -5.84 19.55
C LEU A 189 -1.31 -6.42 20.33
N ALA A 190 -1.48 -6.61 21.64
CA ALA A 190 -0.55 -7.34 22.48
C ALA A 190 -0.99 -8.80 22.54
N LEU A 191 -0.22 -9.67 21.92
CA LEU A 191 -0.47 -11.12 21.90
C LEU A 191 0.41 -11.82 22.91
N ILE A 192 -0.21 -12.40 23.91
CA ILE A 192 0.43 -13.08 25.03
C ILE A 192 0.56 -14.56 24.70
N ASP A 193 1.75 -15.08 24.70
CA ASP A 193 2.03 -16.50 24.64
C ASP A 193 2.12 -17.06 26.07
N VAL A 194 1.14 -17.86 26.47
CA VAL A 194 1.02 -18.33 27.84
C VAL A 194 2.02 -19.43 28.20
N LEU A 195 2.61 -20.12 27.22
CA LEU A 195 3.62 -21.14 27.48
C LEU A 195 4.98 -20.55 27.83
N THR A 196 5.30 -19.42 27.20
CA THR A 196 6.60 -18.76 27.35
C THR A 196 6.53 -17.51 28.23
N LEU A 197 5.32 -17.10 28.62
CA LEU A 197 5.05 -15.84 29.31
C LEU A 197 5.67 -14.63 28.58
N THR A 198 5.58 -14.64 27.25
CA THR A 198 6.08 -13.57 26.40
C THR A 198 4.95 -12.81 25.73
N VAL A 199 5.20 -11.57 25.39
CA VAL A 199 4.24 -10.69 24.71
C VAL A 199 4.81 -10.29 23.35
N GLU A 200 4.07 -10.51 22.28
CA GLU A 200 4.36 -10.01 20.94
C GLU A 200 3.46 -8.81 20.65
N LEU A 201 4.01 -7.74 20.10
CA LEU A 201 3.22 -6.59 19.66
C LEU A 201 3.00 -6.62 18.16
N ASP A 202 1.74 -6.56 17.72
CA ASP A 202 1.35 -6.27 16.34
C ASP A 202 0.93 -4.81 16.27
N VAL A 203 1.85 -3.94 15.84
CA VAL A 203 1.63 -2.50 15.72
C VAL A 203 0.99 -2.21 14.37
N ARG A 204 -0.23 -1.74 14.36
CA ARG A 204 -0.98 -1.45 13.14
C ARG A 204 -0.38 -0.29 12.37
N ALA A 205 -0.37 -0.44 11.04
CA ALA A 205 0.10 0.61 10.17
C ALA A 205 -0.70 1.91 10.36
N HIS A 206 -0.02 3.03 10.20
CA HIS A 206 -0.63 4.36 10.14
C HIS A 206 -0.65 4.85 8.70
N TYR A 207 -1.70 5.58 8.32
CA TYR A 207 -1.91 6.04 6.95
C TYR A 207 -2.04 7.54 6.93
N ILE A 208 -1.37 8.19 5.98
CA ILE A 208 -1.46 9.63 5.74
C ILE A 208 -1.79 9.83 4.27
N TYR A 209 -2.88 10.54 4.00
CA TYR A 209 -3.26 11.00 2.67
C TYR A 209 -2.59 12.33 2.37
N GLY A 210 -2.34 12.60 1.10
CA GLY A 210 -1.90 13.90 0.61
C GLY A 210 -1.96 13.97 -0.90
N ARG A 211 -1.54 15.12 -1.42
CA ARG A 211 -1.35 15.35 -2.85
C ARG A 211 0.08 15.79 -3.11
N TYR A 212 0.65 15.40 -4.24
CA TYR A 212 1.96 15.87 -4.64
C TYR A 212 1.99 16.39 -6.06
N ARG A 213 2.75 17.45 -6.30
CA ARG A 213 3.18 17.89 -7.62
C ARG A 213 4.63 17.43 -7.83
N LYS A 214 4.95 16.94 -9.01
CA LYS A 214 6.33 16.66 -9.41
C LYS A 214 6.78 17.74 -10.37
N LEU A 215 7.67 18.61 -9.92
CA LEU A 215 8.08 19.81 -10.63
C LEU A 215 9.27 19.56 -11.55
N GLU A 216 10.07 18.53 -11.24
CA GLU A 216 11.23 18.12 -12.02
C GLU A 216 11.01 16.80 -12.76
N ARG A 217 11.66 16.65 -13.92
CA ARG A 217 11.75 15.38 -14.66
C ARG A 217 12.91 14.56 -14.14
N GLY A 218 12.93 13.27 -14.49
CA GLY A 218 14.00 12.36 -14.09
C GLY A 218 13.79 11.66 -12.75
N ILE A 219 12.78 12.06 -11.96
CA ILE A 219 12.46 11.47 -10.66
C ILE A 219 11.38 10.39 -10.85
N PRO A 220 11.62 9.11 -10.51
CA PRO A 220 10.62 8.07 -10.53
C PRO A 220 9.62 8.24 -9.39
N GLN A 221 8.36 7.79 -9.58
CA GLN A 221 7.37 7.82 -8.51
C GLN A 221 7.75 6.95 -7.31
N THR A 222 8.27 5.75 -7.56
CA THR A 222 8.65 4.79 -6.52
C THR A 222 10.09 4.35 -6.70
N LYS A 223 10.71 3.81 -5.64
CA LYS A 223 12.07 3.25 -5.65
C LYS A 223 12.26 2.21 -6.76
N TRP A 224 13.33 2.33 -7.51
CA TRP A 224 13.71 1.37 -8.53
C TRP A 224 15.01 0.68 -8.12
N PRO A 225 14.98 -0.62 -7.78
CA PRO A 225 16.19 -1.36 -7.48
C PRO A 225 17.14 -1.38 -8.68
N CYS A 226 18.42 -1.26 -8.41
CA CYS A 226 19.47 -1.37 -9.42
C CYS A 226 19.31 -2.67 -10.23
N ARG A 227 19.35 -2.59 -11.55
CA ARG A 227 19.19 -3.76 -12.43
C ARG A 227 20.29 -4.79 -12.29
N ALA A 228 21.52 -4.33 -12.00
CA ALA A 228 22.68 -5.20 -11.89
C ALA A 228 22.68 -6.02 -10.59
N CYS A 229 22.47 -5.38 -9.45
CA CYS A 229 22.57 -6.01 -8.14
C CYS A 229 21.20 -6.33 -7.48
N LYS A 230 20.07 -5.93 -8.10
CA LYS A 230 18.71 -6.14 -7.58
C LYS A 230 18.49 -5.58 -6.17
N GLY A 231 19.12 -4.45 -5.89
CA GLY A 231 18.98 -3.76 -4.60
C GLY A 231 20.08 -4.06 -3.57
N ARG A 232 21.02 -4.95 -3.86
CA ARG A 232 22.06 -5.35 -2.90
C ARG A 232 23.24 -4.37 -2.78
N GLY A 233 23.32 -3.40 -3.68
CA GLY A 233 24.49 -2.53 -3.82
C GLY A 233 25.55 -3.13 -4.74
N CYS A 234 26.14 -2.31 -5.63
CA CYS A 234 27.25 -2.67 -6.51
C CYS A 234 27.93 -1.40 -7.03
N GLU A 235 29.06 -1.55 -7.71
CA GLU A 235 29.79 -0.42 -8.31
C GLU A 235 28.93 0.41 -9.28
N LYS A 236 28.03 -0.23 -10.06
CA LYS A 236 27.15 0.48 -11.01
C LYS A 236 26.13 1.41 -10.36
N CYS A 237 25.81 1.21 -9.12
CA CYS A 237 24.89 2.05 -8.34
C CYS A 237 25.60 2.70 -7.15
N ASN A 238 26.92 2.78 -7.15
CA ASN A 238 27.72 3.37 -6.07
C ASN A 238 27.33 2.83 -4.67
N GLY A 239 26.99 1.55 -4.58
CA GLY A 239 26.61 0.89 -3.34
C GLY A 239 25.15 1.12 -2.90
N THR A 240 24.40 2.05 -3.51
CA THR A 240 23.04 2.42 -3.08
C THR A 240 22.01 1.32 -3.29
N GLY A 241 22.25 0.39 -4.19
CA GLY A 241 21.26 -0.60 -4.61
C GLY A 241 20.12 -0.04 -5.47
N LEU A 242 20.12 1.25 -5.76
CA LEU A 242 19.06 1.95 -6.49
C LEU A 242 19.51 2.31 -7.92
N GLN A 243 18.54 2.48 -8.81
CA GLN A 243 18.77 2.91 -10.20
C GLN A 243 18.77 4.44 -10.33
N TYR A 244 18.07 5.12 -9.45
CA TYR A 244 17.96 6.57 -9.35
C TYR A 244 18.23 6.97 -7.92
N ASP A 245 18.83 8.12 -7.71
CA ASP A 245 19.26 8.60 -6.40
C ASP A 245 18.09 8.89 -5.45
N SER A 246 16.94 9.25 -6.00
CA SER A 246 15.73 9.58 -5.26
C SER A 246 14.46 9.13 -5.99
N SER A 247 13.34 9.18 -5.30
CA SER A 247 12.00 8.95 -5.84
C SER A 247 10.99 9.86 -5.12
N VAL A 248 9.83 10.10 -5.72
CA VAL A 248 8.73 10.80 -5.03
C VAL A 248 8.40 10.10 -3.70
N GLN A 249 8.40 8.76 -3.71
CA GLN A 249 8.23 7.95 -2.50
C GLN A 249 9.23 8.30 -1.42
N ASP A 250 10.52 8.47 -1.76
CA ASP A 250 11.56 8.79 -0.78
C ASP A 250 11.46 10.21 -0.26
N LEU A 251 11.25 11.15 -1.17
CA LEU A 251 11.13 12.57 -0.82
C LEU A 251 9.96 12.84 0.14
N ILE A 252 8.86 12.10 -0.01
CA ILE A 252 7.71 12.21 0.88
C ILE A 252 7.88 11.31 2.11
N GLY A 253 8.26 10.07 1.90
CA GLY A 253 8.19 9.04 2.93
C GLY A 253 9.27 9.15 4.01
N ASN A 254 10.50 9.54 3.64
CA ASN A 254 11.59 9.60 4.61
C ASN A 254 11.36 10.65 5.72
N PRO A 255 10.96 11.91 5.40
CA PRO A 255 10.64 12.87 6.46
C PRO A 255 9.52 12.41 7.38
N ILE A 256 8.46 11.80 6.82
CA ILE A 256 7.34 11.27 7.60
C ILE A 256 7.81 10.11 8.51
N LEU A 257 8.64 9.22 7.96
CA LEU A 257 9.20 8.08 8.71
C LEU A 257 10.02 8.56 9.91
N GLU A 258 10.82 9.61 9.75
CA GLU A 258 11.61 10.20 10.83
C GLU A 258 10.74 10.84 11.90
N VAL A 259 9.75 11.67 11.49
CA VAL A 259 8.85 12.36 12.43
C VAL A 259 8.02 11.37 13.24
N LEU A 260 7.47 10.33 12.60
CA LEU A 260 6.63 9.33 13.26
C LEU A 260 7.40 8.11 13.77
N GLN A 261 8.71 8.11 13.64
CA GLN A 261 9.61 7.05 14.10
C GLN A 261 9.15 5.66 13.63
N SER A 262 8.82 5.55 12.35
CA SER A 262 8.38 4.29 11.74
C SER A 262 9.56 3.50 11.20
N THR A 263 9.38 2.18 11.04
CA THR A 263 10.44 1.29 10.53
C THR A 263 10.53 1.30 9.01
N GLU A 264 9.39 1.43 8.34
CA GLU A 264 9.29 1.37 6.88
C GLU A 264 8.06 2.15 6.40
N HIS A 265 8.10 2.60 5.15
CA HIS A 265 6.94 3.20 4.50
C HIS A 265 6.64 2.55 3.14
N SER A 266 5.36 2.57 2.75
CA SER A 266 4.89 2.14 1.43
C SER A 266 4.07 3.26 0.78
N PHE A 267 4.31 3.53 -0.50
CA PHE A 267 3.65 4.61 -1.23
C PHE A 267 2.56 4.07 -2.15
N HIS A 268 1.37 4.62 -2.03
CA HIS A 268 0.19 4.30 -2.83
C HIS A 268 -0.28 5.56 -3.56
N GLY A 269 -0.04 5.64 -4.86
CA GLY A 269 -0.46 6.78 -5.69
C GLY A 269 -1.72 6.48 -6.51
N MET A 270 -2.55 7.49 -6.75
CA MET A 270 -3.65 7.44 -7.71
C MET A 270 -3.10 7.44 -9.13
N GLY A 271 -2.85 6.27 -9.66
CA GLY A 271 -2.15 6.09 -10.93
C GLY A 271 -0.65 6.35 -10.81
N ARG A 272 0.02 6.46 -11.97
CA ARG A 272 1.47 6.63 -12.04
C ARG A 272 1.83 7.47 -13.25
N GLU A 273 2.67 8.46 -13.05
CA GLU A 273 3.33 9.20 -14.13
C GLU A 273 4.61 8.50 -14.55
N ASP A 274 5.07 8.87 -15.73
CA ASP A 274 6.39 8.48 -16.21
C ASP A 274 7.49 9.34 -15.58
N ILE A 275 8.72 8.83 -15.58
CA ILE A 275 9.88 9.51 -15.01
C ILE A 275 10.13 10.87 -15.69
N ASP A 276 9.89 10.95 -17.00
CA ASP A 276 10.17 12.13 -17.82
C ASP A 276 8.99 13.13 -17.87
N VAL A 277 7.93 12.90 -17.10
CA VAL A 277 6.74 13.75 -17.06
C VAL A 277 6.68 14.48 -15.73
N ARG A 278 6.38 15.78 -15.75
CA ARG A 278 6.00 16.53 -14.56
C ARG A 278 4.55 16.23 -14.19
N CYS A 279 4.23 16.34 -12.92
CA CYS A 279 2.87 16.22 -12.41
C CYS A 279 2.47 17.55 -11.81
N MET A 280 1.61 18.27 -12.51
CA MET A 280 1.25 19.66 -12.22
C MET A 280 -0.22 19.76 -11.78
N GLY A 281 -0.82 20.94 -11.89
CA GLY A 281 -2.20 21.23 -11.54
C GLY A 281 -2.44 21.08 -10.02
N ARG A 282 -3.55 20.46 -9.64
CA ARG A 282 -3.89 20.19 -8.21
C ARG A 282 -3.03 19.10 -7.57
N GLY A 283 -2.07 18.53 -8.28
CA GLY A 283 -1.25 17.43 -7.79
C GLY A 283 -1.95 16.07 -7.87
N ARG A 284 -1.20 15.02 -7.61
CA ARG A 284 -1.66 13.64 -7.63
C ARG A 284 -1.97 13.17 -6.21
N PRO A 285 -3.16 12.63 -5.94
CA PRO A 285 -3.49 12.00 -4.67
C PRO A 285 -2.57 10.81 -4.37
N PHE A 286 -2.18 10.68 -3.11
CA PHE A 286 -1.46 9.52 -2.60
C PHE A 286 -1.87 9.20 -1.17
N VAL A 287 -1.61 7.97 -0.76
CA VAL A 287 -1.60 7.57 0.64
C VAL A 287 -0.24 6.95 0.93
N ILE A 288 0.37 7.36 2.02
CA ILE A 288 1.56 6.71 2.54
C ILE A 288 1.18 5.83 3.72
N GLU A 289 1.62 4.58 3.69
CA GLU A 289 1.46 3.60 4.75
C GLU A 289 2.76 3.51 5.54
N LEU A 290 2.68 3.71 6.84
CA LEU A 290 3.80 3.65 7.77
C LEU A 290 3.69 2.39 8.61
N LYS A 291 4.75 1.58 8.61
CA LYS A 291 4.78 0.34 9.38
C LYS A 291 5.39 0.57 10.74
N GLU A 292 4.79 -0.02 11.75
CA GLU A 292 5.24 0.03 13.14
C GLU A 292 5.57 1.45 13.64
N PRO A 293 4.70 2.45 13.42
CA PRO A 293 4.96 3.81 13.86
C PRO A 293 4.98 3.87 15.39
N LYS A 294 5.97 4.55 15.95
CA LYS A 294 6.00 4.84 17.39
C LYS A 294 5.12 6.02 17.74
N LEU A 295 5.09 7.03 16.88
CA LEU A 295 4.23 8.20 16.99
C LEU A 295 3.13 8.15 15.94
N ARG A 296 1.94 8.65 16.26
CA ARG A 296 0.77 8.65 15.36
C ARG A 296 0.18 10.03 15.17
N SER A 297 0.48 10.97 16.04
CA SER A 297 0.07 12.35 15.94
C SER A 297 1.21 13.21 15.42
N CYS A 298 0.89 14.12 14.51
CA CYS A 298 1.80 15.14 14.01
C CYS A 298 1.00 16.37 13.56
N ASN A 299 1.68 17.51 13.48
CA ASN A 299 1.11 18.67 12.83
C ASN A 299 1.32 18.50 11.31
N TYR A 300 0.24 18.26 10.57
CA TYR A 300 0.32 18.03 9.13
C TYR A 300 0.86 19.21 8.36
N GLN A 301 0.57 20.45 8.78
CA GLN A 301 1.10 21.64 8.11
C GLN A 301 2.62 21.78 8.31
N GLU A 302 3.12 21.50 9.49
CA GLU A 302 4.57 21.48 9.75
C GLU A 302 5.25 20.35 8.97
N LEU A 303 4.59 19.20 8.86
CA LEU A 303 5.08 18.06 8.09
C LEU A 303 5.13 18.38 6.58
N GLU A 304 4.11 19.05 6.03
CA GLU A 304 4.12 19.56 4.65
C GLU A 304 5.29 20.50 4.40
N ASN A 305 5.49 21.47 5.29
CA ASN A 305 6.58 22.43 5.19
C ASN A 305 7.94 21.74 5.22
N LEU A 306 8.13 20.77 6.13
CA LEU A 306 9.36 19.97 6.23
C LEU A 306 9.65 19.19 4.93
N ILE A 307 8.64 18.50 4.39
CA ILE A 307 8.76 17.75 3.15
C ILE A 307 9.13 18.68 1.99
N ASN A 308 8.43 19.80 1.86
CA ASN A 308 8.64 20.75 0.78
C ASN A 308 10.01 21.42 0.85
N GLU A 309 10.50 21.72 2.06
CA GLU A 309 11.83 22.27 2.28
C GLU A 309 12.91 21.22 1.89
N GLN A 310 12.79 19.99 2.36
CA GLN A 310 13.76 18.91 2.05
C GLN A 310 13.73 18.52 0.57
N ALA A 311 12.58 18.61 -0.09
CA ALA A 311 12.43 18.32 -1.51
C ALA A 311 13.10 19.38 -2.41
N ASN A 312 13.45 20.56 -1.89
CA ASN A 312 14.19 21.61 -2.57
C ASN A 312 13.65 21.92 -3.99
N GLY A 313 12.35 22.02 -4.15
CA GLY A 313 11.68 22.34 -5.41
C GLY A 313 11.51 21.17 -6.39
N SER A 314 11.97 19.96 -6.08
CA SER A 314 11.79 18.80 -6.94
C SER A 314 10.35 18.29 -6.95
N ILE A 315 9.72 18.31 -5.79
CA ILE A 315 8.30 18.04 -5.59
C ILE A 315 7.69 19.08 -4.65
N GLU A 316 6.37 19.12 -4.61
CA GLU A 316 5.59 19.88 -3.65
C GLU A 316 4.45 19.02 -3.13
N VAL A 317 4.24 19.02 -1.83
CA VAL A 317 3.19 18.25 -1.14
C VAL A 317 2.19 19.21 -0.51
N SER A 318 0.92 18.86 -0.56
CA SER A 318 -0.20 19.58 0.06
C SER A 318 -1.27 18.62 0.58
N ASP A 319 -2.20 19.16 1.35
CA ASP A 319 -3.42 18.48 1.82
C ASP A 319 -3.11 17.19 2.63
N LEU A 320 -2.05 17.22 3.45
CA LEU A 320 -1.74 16.12 4.34
C LEU A 320 -2.80 15.99 5.44
N ARG A 321 -3.29 14.78 5.64
CA ARG A 321 -4.24 14.45 6.69
C ARG A 321 -4.17 12.97 7.08
N SER A 322 -4.79 12.62 8.20
CA SER A 322 -4.98 11.22 8.58
C SER A 322 -5.79 10.45 7.53
N SER A 323 -5.49 9.18 7.39
CA SER A 323 -6.12 8.28 6.42
C SER A 323 -6.19 6.86 6.96
N ASN A 324 -6.73 5.94 6.16
CA ASN A 324 -6.92 4.55 6.52
C ASN A 324 -6.70 3.60 5.33
N ARG A 325 -6.74 2.30 5.58
CA ARG A 325 -6.53 1.27 4.57
C ARG A 325 -7.60 1.28 3.46
N SER A 326 -8.84 1.65 3.77
CA SER A 326 -9.92 1.67 2.76
C SER A 326 -9.68 2.76 1.71
N GLU A 327 -9.10 3.88 2.12
CA GLU A 327 -8.71 4.94 1.19
C GLU A 327 -7.60 4.50 0.22
N VAL A 328 -6.68 3.65 0.65
CA VAL A 328 -5.69 3.04 -0.25
C VAL A 328 -6.37 2.24 -1.37
N VAL A 329 -7.42 1.50 -1.04
CA VAL A 329 -8.21 0.76 -2.05
C VAL A 329 -8.92 1.74 -2.97
N ARG A 330 -9.58 2.74 -2.40
CA ARG A 330 -10.34 3.75 -3.13
C ARG A 330 -9.46 4.47 -4.17
N ILE A 331 -8.30 5.00 -3.80
CA ILE A 331 -7.43 5.72 -4.73
C ILE A 331 -6.83 4.82 -5.83
N LYS A 332 -6.74 3.50 -5.62
CA LYS A 332 -6.26 2.55 -6.63
C LYS A 332 -7.32 2.16 -7.64
N ASP A 333 -8.56 2.05 -7.20
CA ASP A 333 -9.65 1.49 -7.98
C ASP A 333 -10.50 2.56 -8.68
N THR A 334 -10.44 3.82 -8.23
CA THR A 334 -11.20 4.91 -8.84
C THR A 334 -10.62 5.28 -10.21
N PRO A 335 -11.42 5.24 -11.26
CA PRO A 335 -11.04 5.78 -12.55
C PRO A 335 -10.93 7.30 -12.45
N ALA A 336 -9.87 7.86 -13.01
CA ALA A 336 -9.67 9.31 -13.06
C ALA A 336 -9.19 9.72 -14.45
N ASP A 337 -9.77 10.78 -14.95
CA ASP A 337 -9.32 11.43 -16.16
C ASP A 337 -7.99 12.12 -15.91
N LYS A 338 -7.21 12.32 -16.97
CA LYS A 338 -5.89 12.92 -16.90
C LYS A 338 -5.74 13.94 -18.01
N SER A 339 -5.43 15.15 -17.63
CA SER A 339 -5.06 16.19 -18.58
C SER A 339 -3.56 16.19 -18.79
N TYR A 340 -3.15 16.38 -20.04
CA TYR A 340 -1.75 16.47 -20.43
C TYR A 340 -1.53 17.77 -21.19
N THR A 341 -0.60 18.59 -20.74
CA THR A 341 -0.10 19.72 -21.50
C THR A 341 1.18 19.32 -22.19
N ILE A 342 1.20 19.44 -23.52
CA ILE A 342 2.32 19.08 -24.35
C ILE A 342 2.83 20.35 -25.01
N ARG A 343 4.14 20.59 -24.88
CA ARG A 343 4.84 21.66 -25.58
C ARG A 343 5.88 21.04 -26.49
N PHE A 344 5.86 21.41 -27.75
CA PHE A 344 6.82 20.93 -28.73
C PHE A 344 7.14 22.05 -29.71
N ARG A 345 8.25 21.89 -30.43
CA ARG A 345 8.70 22.81 -31.47
C ARG A 345 8.61 22.13 -32.82
N LEU A 346 8.06 22.84 -33.79
CA LEU A 346 8.10 22.49 -35.19
C LEU A 346 9.19 23.32 -35.88
N GLN A 347 10.03 22.65 -36.64
CA GLN A 347 11.07 23.30 -37.45
C GLN A 347 11.00 22.78 -38.87
N PRO A 348 11.41 23.59 -39.89
CA PRO A 348 11.54 23.09 -41.25
C PRO A 348 12.45 21.88 -41.28
N MET A 349 12.07 20.86 -42.01
CA MET A 349 12.81 19.62 -42.10
C MET A 349 14.02 19.81 -42.99
N ASN A 350 15.23 19.85 -42.43
CA ASN A 350 16.46 19.74 -43.22
C ASN A 350 16.64 18.28 -43.62
N GLU A 351 17.25 18.04 -44.76
CA GLU A 351 17.31 16.81 -45.58
C GLU A 351 17.67 15.49 -44.87
N LEU A 352 17.92 15.48 -43.55
CA LEU A 352 18.55 14.34 -42.87
C LEU A 352 17.92 13.88 -41.57
N GLU A 353 16.88 14.54 -41.06
CA GLU A 353 16.27 14.13 -39.80
C GLU A 353 14.96 13.34 -39.98
N TYR A 354 15.06 12.13 -40.50
CA TYR A 354 13.95 11.16 -40.39
C TYR A 354 13.99 10.48 -39.03
N GLY A 355 13.24 10.99 -38.09
CA GLY A 355 12.82 10.22 -36.92
C GLY A 355 12.00 9.00 -37.38
N VAL A 356 12.28 7.82 -36.85
CA VAL A 356 11.51 6.60 -37.12
C VAL A 356 10.05 6.87 -36.77
N LEU A 357 9.20 7.10 -37.78
CA LEU A 357 7.76 7.07 -37.62
C LEU A 357 7.40 5.63 -37.21
N THR A 358 7.02 5.47 -35.94
CA THR A 358 6.43 4.21 -35.52
C THR A 358 5.14 4.01 -36.29
N ALA A 359 5.09 2.93 -37.08
CA ALA A 359 3.90 2.55 -37.80
C ALA A 359 2.67 2.54 -36.89
N PRO A 360 1.51 3.02 -37.35
CA PRO A 360 0.31 3.01 -36.54
C PRO A 360 0.02 1.58 -36.06
N LEU A 361 -0.25 1.45 -34.74
CA LEU A 361 -0.64 0.19 -34.14
C LEU A 361 -1.90 -0.36 -34.84
N ASP A 362 -1.85 -1.58 -35.34
CA ASP A 362 -3.00 -2.27 -35.89
C ASP A 362 -4.05 -2.49 -34.77
N LEU A 363 -5.06 -1.63 -34.76
CA LEU A 363 -6.15 -1.63 -33.80
C LEU A 363 -7.20 -2.72 -34.02
N THR A 364 -7.09 -3.49 -35.09
CA THR A 364 -8.09 -4.50 -35.48
C THR A 364 -7.89 -5.83 -34.76
N LYS A 365 -6.77 -6.08 -34.15
CA LYS A 365 -6.50 -7.33 -33.44
C LYS A 365 -7.02 -7.27 -31.98
N GLU A 366 -8.21 -7.84 -31.80
CA GLU A 366 -8.74 -8.18 -30.49
C GLU A 366 -7.96 -9.33 -29.82
N ASP A 367 -6.93 -9.00 -29.09
CA ASP A 367 -6.15 -9.98 -28.30
C ASP A 367 -6.35 -9.79 -26.79
N ASN A 368 -7.61 -9.75 -26.36
CA ASN A 368 -7.97 -9.43 -24.98
C ASN A 368 -7.99 -10.64 -24.01
N LYS A 369 -7.83 -11.88 -24.47
CA LYS A 369 -7.94 -13.07 -23.59
C LYS A 369 -6.67 -13.89 -23.40
N ALA A 370 -5.65 -13.75 -24.25
CA ALA A 370 -4.50 -14.65 -24.23
C ALA A 370 -3.32 -14.22 -23.34
N ARG A 371 -3.31 -12.98 -22.80
CA ARG A 371 -2.08 -12.38 -22.22
C ARG A 371 -2.04 -12.24 -20.70
N ARG A 372 -2.87 -12.95 -19.95
CA ARG A 372 -2.75 -13.03 -18.48
C ARG A 372 -1.66 -13.98 -17.98
N ARG A 373 -0.90 -14.64 -18.86
CA ARG A 373 0.20 -15.52 -18.46
C ARG A 373 1.52 -14.74 -18.54
N ARG A 374 2.22 -14.63 -17.39
CA ARG A 374 3.63 -14.19 -17.35
C ARG A 374 4.44 -15.07 -18.31
N PRO A 375 5.25 -14.51 -19.24
CA PRO A 375 6.13 -15.31 -20.07
C PRO A 375 7.07 -16.09 -19.18
N LYS A 376 7.16 -17.40 -19.40
CA LYS A 376 8.15 -18.25 -18.72
C LYS A 376 9.55 -17.81 -19.19
N ARG A 377 10.50 -17.83 -18.24
CA ARG A 377 11.90 -17.50 -18.45
C ARG A 377 12.45 -18.43 -19.54
N GLY A 378 12.60 -17.95 -20.77
CA GLY A 378 13.08 -18.73 -21.92
C GLY A 378 12.32 -18.48 -23.23
N ASP A 379 11.12 -17.93 -23.21
CA ASP A 379 10.41 -17.59 -24.44
C ASP A 379 11.08 -16.39 -25.13
N LYS A 380 11.75 -16.66 -26.23
CA LYS A 380 12.22 -15.62 -27.15
C LYS A 380 10.99 -14.90 -27.70
N ARG A 381 10.90 -13.59 -27.47
CA ARG A 381 9.89 -12.73 -28.11
C ARG A 381 9.98 -12.95 -29.62
N LYS A 382 8.90 -13.41 -30.24
CA LYS A 382 8.74 -13.25 -31.67
C LYS A 382 8.45 -11.77 -31.88
N ASP A 383 9.38 -11.06 -32.49
CA ASP A 383 9.18 -9.70 -32.98
C ASP A 383 8.04 -9.73 -33.99
N ASN A 384 6.82 -9.37 -33.55
CA ASN A 384 5.75 -9.04 -34.46
C ASN A 384 6.06 -7.62 -34.98
N LYS A 385 6.94 -7.55 -36.00
CA LYS A 385 7.06 -6.37 -36.83
C LYS A 385 5.74 -6.21 -37.56
N ALA A 386 5.04 -5.10 -37.36
CA ALA A 386 3.98 -4.69 -38.25
C ALA A 386 4.59 -4.47 -39.63
N PRO A 387 3.94 -4.91 -40.70
CA PRO A 387 4.41 -4.59 -42.06
C PRO A 387 4.37 -3.07 -42.23
N LEU A 388 5.43 -2.52 -42.76
CA LEU A 388 5.49 -1.15 -43.26
C LEU A 388 4.35 -0.89 -44.23
N PRO A 389 3.70 0.29 -44.22
CA PRO A 389 2.71 0.62 -45.24
C PRO A 389 3.41 0.64 -46.59
N THR A 390 2.99 -0.25 -47.47
CA THR A 390 3.35 -0.26 -48.87
C THR A 390 2.50 0.81 -49.57
N GLU A 391 3.16 1.71 -50.29
CA GLU A 391 2.69 2.76 -51.14
C GLU A 391 2.79 4.20 -50.57
N ILE A 392 4.04 4.64 -50.47
CA ILE A 392 4.38 6.00 -50.86
C ILE A 392 5.38 5.85 -52.01
N VAL A 393 5.00 6.30 -53.21
CA VAL A 393 5.91 6.38 -54.35
C VAL A 393 6.97 7.42 -53.95
N THR A 394 8.11 6.95 -53.52
CA THR A 394 9.27 7.79 -53.26
C THR A 394 10.21 7.67 -54.44
N GLU A 395 10.55 8.79 -55.04
CA GLU A 395 11.73 8.88 -55.86
C GLU A 395 12.93 8.37 -55.06
N THR A 396 13.67 7.46 -55.69
CA THR A 396 14.68 6.61 -55.04
C THR A 396 15.83 7.41 -54.47
N THR A 397 16.30 6.98 -53.30
CA THR A 397 17.57 7.39 -52.68
C THR A 397 18.71 7.28 -53.71
N GLY A 398 19.73 8.13 -53.58
CA GLY A 398 20.95 8.04 -54.40
C GLY A 398 21.75 6.74 -54.26
N PHE A 399 21.26 5.79 -53.47
CA PHE A 399 21.86 4.48 -53.25
C PHE A 399 21.12 3.41 -54.04
N GLN A 400 21.86 2.67 -54.90
CA GLN A 400 21.32 1.53 -55.61
C GLN A 400 21.35 0.28 -54.70
N GLU A 401 20.26 -0.47 -54.71
CA GLU A 401 20.15 -1.69 -53.88
C GLU A 401 21.29 -2.68 -54.16
N ASP A 402 21.65 -2.86 -55.41
CA ASP A 402 22.76 -3.72 -55.84
C ASP A 402 24.11 -3.32 -55.29
N GLU A 403 24.34 -2.05 -54.98
CA GLU A 403 25.56 -1.54 -54.36
C GLU A 403 25.57 -1.82 -52.88
N LEU A 404 24.45 -1.56 -52.18
CA LEU A 404 24.29 -1.81 -50.74
C LEU A 404 24.38 -3.31 -50.42
N ILE A 405 23.92 -4.20 -51.30
CA ILE A 405 24.03 -5.64 -51.13
C ILE A 405 25.52 -6.10 -51.18
N LYS A 406 26.39 -5.41 -51.93
CA LYS A 406 27.80 -5.71 -51.99
C LYS A 406 28.61 -5.19 -50.83
N MET A 407 28.13 -4.19 -50.08
CA MET A 407 28.81 -3.59 -48.96
C MET A 407 28.90 -4.53 -47.75
N LYS A 408 29.90 -4.37 -46.91
CA LYS A 408 30.00 -5.08 -45.66
C LYS A 408 29.04 -4.50 -44.64
N LYS A 409 28.62 -5.31 -43.67
CA LYS A 409 27.70 -4.87 -42.63
C LYS A 409 28.18 -3.64 -41.88
N THR A 410 29.51 -3.56 -41.61
CA THR A 410 30.12 -2.42 -40.92
C THR A 410 30.05 -1.11 -41.73
N GLU A 411 30.11 -1.19 -43.04
CA GLU A 411 29.93 -0.04 -43.95
C GLU A 411 28.51 0.47 -43.94
N LEU A 412 27.55 -0.46 -43.99
CA LEU A 412 26.12 -0.11 -43.84
C LEU A 412 25.78 0.47 -42.47
N GLU A 413 26.41 -0.03 -41.39
CA GLU A 413 26.28 0.53 -40.07
C GLU A 413 26.82 1.96 -40.00
N SER A 414 27.95 2.25 -40.69
CA SER A 414 28.51 3.60 -40.76
C SER A 414 27.58 4.55 -41.52
N ILE A 415 27.05 4.10 -42.67
CA ILE A 415 26.06 4.90 -43.44
C ILE A 415 24.80 5.19 -42.56
N CYS A 416 24.32 4.21 -41.83
CA CYS A 416 23.21 4.43 -40.89
C CYS A 416 23.52 5.46 -39.82
N VAL A 417 24.73 5.43 -39.22
CA VAL A 417 25.16 6.39 -38.20
C VAL A 417 25.29 7.80 -38.78
N GLU A 418 25.94 7.92 -39.94
CA GLU A 418 26.14 9.22 -40.63
C GLU A 418 24.81 9.88 -41.00
N ASN A 419 23.78 9.07 -41.23
CA ASN A 419 22.43 9.57 -41.55
C ASN A 419 21.44 9.46 -40.38
N GLY A 420 21.89 9.43 -39.14
CA GLY A 420 21.04 9.43 -37.95
C GLY A 420 20.17 8.17 -37.76
N LEU A 421 20.41 7.10 -38.53
CA LEU A 421 19.64 5.88 -38.48
C LEU A 421 20.19 4.87 -37.47
N ALA A 422 19.33 3.98 -36.96
CA ALA A 422 19.74 2.95 -36.04
C ALA A 422 20.71 1.95 -36.70
N LYS A 423 21.92 1.81 -36.16
CA LYS A 423 22.99 0.92 -36.65
C LYS A 423 22.77 -0.56 -36.32
N THR A 424 21.79 -0.91 -35.51
CA THR A 424 21.54 -2.28 -35.04
C THR A 424 20.59 -3.00 -35.99
N GLY A 425 20.89 -4.26 -36.35
CA GLY A 425 20.05 -5.07 -37.18
C GLY A 425 20.80 -6.07 -38.06
N LYS A 426 20.08 -6.88 -38.85
CA LYS A 426 20.65 -7.73 -39.91
C LYS A 426 21.02 -6.88 -41.11
N LYS A 427 21.91 -7.40 -41.96
CA LYS A 427 22.35 -6.69 -43.17
C LYS A 427 21.18 -6.25 -44.05
N SER A 428 20.19 -7.11 -44.25
CA SER A 428 18.96 -6.79 -44.99
C SER A 428 18.15 -5.65 -44.37
N GLU A 429 18.08 -5.60 -43.05
CA GLU A 429 17.36 -4.55 -42.33
C GLU A 429 18.05 -3.18 -42.40
N LEU A 430 19.40 -3.18 -42.49
CA LEU A 430 20.17 -1.97 -42.71
C LEU A 430 20.00 -1.45 -44.14
N ILE A 431 20.02 -2.33 -45.13
CA ILE A 431 19.79 -2.00 -46.53
C ILE A 431 18.39 -1.41 -46.73
N GLU A 432 17.38 -2.08 -46.21
CA GLU A 432 15.98 -1.62 -46.29
C GLU A 432 15.83 -0.23 -45.65
N ARG A 433 16.52 0.01 -44.55
CA ARG A 433 16.53 1.29 -43.82
C ARG A 433 17.23 2.40 -44.59
N ILE A 434 18.33 2.08 -45.30
CA ILE A 434 19.06 3.02 -46.15
C ILE A 434 18.25 3.33 -47.42
N LEU A 435 17.62 2.33 -48.02
CA LEU A 435 16.76 2.53 -49.18
C LEU A 435 15.46 3.32 -48.90
N ALA A 436 15.02 3.33 -47.64
CA ALA A 436 13.87 4.11 -47.19
C ALA A 436 14.23 5.59 -46.95
N MET A 437 15.49 5.99 -47.07
CA MET A 437 15.86 7.40 -46.98
C MET A 437 15.38 8.17 -48.23
N PRO A 438 14.94 9.43 -48.09
CA PRO A 438 14.67 10.30 -49.21
C PRO A 438 15.95 10.61 -50.00
N ALA A 439 15.80 10.88 -51.28
CA ALA A 439 16.93 11.28 -52.12
C ALA A 439 17.56 12.59 -51.61
N PRO A 440 18.93 12.72 -51.63
CA PRO A 440 19.57 13.98 -51.35
C PRO A 440 19.08 15.08 -52.30
N GLY A 441 18.49 16.14 -51.75
CA GLY A 441 17.91 17.24 -52.51
C GLY A 441 16.39 17.22 -52.65
N SER A 442 15.68 16.28 -52.04
CA SER A 442 14.22 16.30 -52.00
C SER A 442 13.75 17.35 -50.98
N THR A 443 12.93 18.22 -51.48
CA THR A 443 12.27 19.41 -50.90
C THR A 443 12.18 19.45 -49.38
N CYS A 444 12.65 20.57 -48.82
CA CYS A 444 12.21 21.08 -47.52
C CYS A 444 10.67 21.07 -47.52
N PHE A 445 10.06 20.42 -46.58
CA PHE A 445 8.66 20.64 -46.27
C PHE A 445 8.57 21.95 -45.52
N ASP A 446 7.85 22.92 -46.07
CA ASP A 446 7.50 24.14 -45.34
C ASP A 446 6.69 23.77 -44.09
N LEU A 447 6.85 24.56 -43.06
CA LEU A 447 6.01 24.40 -41.87
C LEU A 447 4.55 24.64 -42.24
N PRO A 448 3.64 23.79 -41.76
CA PRO A 448 2.22 24.08 -41.93
C PRO A 448 1.86 25.38 -41.22
N ASP A 449 0.89 26.10 -41.78
CA ASP A 449 0.40 27.32 -41.12
C ASP A 449 -0.28 27.05 -39.78
N ALA A 450 -0.40 28.05 -38.97
CA ALA A 450 -0.96 27.93 -37.61
C ALA A 450 -2.40 27.39 -37.60
N GLU A 451 -3.20 27.71 -38.59
CA GLU A 451 -4.60 27.21 -38.71
C GLU A 451 -4.64 25.74 -39.03
N THR A 452 -3.75 25.26 -39.89
CA THR A 452 -3.60 23.79 -40.18
C THR A 452 -3.16 23.04 -38.93
N ILE A 453 -2.21 23.57 -38.15
CA ILE A 453 -1.77 22.97 -36.89
C ILE A 453 -2.92 22.91 -35.88
N LYS A 454 -3.62 24.04 -35.69
CA LYS A 454 -4.78 24.11 -34.78
C LYS A 454 -5.86 23.12 -35.18
N SER A 455 -6.26 23.09 -36.43
CA SER A 455 -7.30 22.18 -36.91
C SER A 455 -6.91 20.72 -36.73
N THR A 456 -5.65 20.39 -36.99
CA THR A 456 -5.12 19.03 -36.80
C THR A 456 -5.14 18.59 -35.34
N ILE A 457 -4.74 19.48 -34.44
CA ILE A 457 -4.75 19.21 -32.99
C ILE A 457 -6.19 19.09 -32.48
N MET A 458 -7.07 20.00 -32.87
CA MET A 458 -8.48 19.96 -32.48
C MET A 458 -9.20 18.71 -32.99
N ALA A 459 -8.79 18.16 -34.14
CA ALA A 459 -9.33 16.91 -34.69
C ALA A 459 -8.97 15.67 -33.87
N LEU A 460 -8.06 15.77 -32.89
CA LEU A 460 -7.78 14.66 -31.96
C LEU A 460 -8.94 14.41 -30.99
N GLN A 461 -9.82 15.38 -30.78
CA GLN A 461 -10.96 15.18 -29.87
C GLN A 461 -11.85 14.04 -30.38
N GLY A 462 -12.26 13.14 -29.47
CA GLY A 462 -13.04 11.95 -29.81
C GLY A 462 -12.21 10.79 -30.41
N THR A 463 -10.90 10.99 -30.64
CA THR A 463 -10.06 9.90 -31.17
C THR A 463 -9.75 8.86 -30.08
N LYS A 464 -9.69 7.59 -30.50
CA LYS A 464 -9.31 6.48 -29.62
C LYS A 464 -7.85 6.15 -29.79
N LEU A 465 -7.09 6.39 -28.72
CA LEU A 465 -5.66 6.10 -28.66
C LEU A 465 -5.42 4.68 -28.13
N ALA A 466 -4.48 3.97 -28.75
CA ALA A 466 -3.98 2.69 -28.28
C ALA A 466 -2.60 2.88 -27.64
N GLN A 467 -2.56 2.95 -26.33
CA GLN A 467 -1.33 3.12 -25.58
C GLN A 467 -0.74 1.78 -25.20
N ARG A 468 0.42 1.44 -25.75
CA ARG A 468 1.20 0.26 -25.35
C ARG A 468 2.02 0.52 -24.10
N THR A 469 2.29 -0.53 -23.32
CA THR A 469 3.23 -0.44 -22.19
C THR A 469 4.61 -0.01 -22.70
N PRO A 470 5.21 1.08 -22.19
CA PRO A 470 6.52 1.54 -22.61
C PRO A 470 7.60 0.45 -22.50
N ASP A 471 8.47 0.33 -23.50
CA ASP A 471 9.50 -0.73 -23.57
C ASP A 471 10.42 -0.75 -22.35
N ARG A 472 10.73 0.41 -21.78
CA ARG A 472 11.55 0.52 -20.57
C ARG A 472 10.97 -0.15 -19.32
N VAL A 473 9.66 -0.37 -19.28
CA VAL A 473 8.96 -1.07 -18.18
C VAL A 473 8.32 -2.38 -18.60
N ALA A 474 8.35 -2.71 -19.89
CA ALA A 474 7.75 -3.93 -20.43
C ALA A 474 8.35 -5.21 -19.84
N HIS A 475 9.60 -5.17 -19.38
CA HIS A 475 10.25 -6.30 -18.70
C HIS A 475 9.68 -6.59 -17.30
N ARG A 476 8.97 -5.63 -16.70
CA ARG A 476 8.37 -5.75 -15.34
C ARG A 476 6.87 -5.87 -15.34
N ARG A 477 6.22 -5.49 -16.43
CA ARG A 477 4.76 -5.45 -16.55
C ARG A 477 4.31 -6.29 -17.75
N ALA A 478 3.07 -6.74 -17.70
CA ALA A 478 2.46 -7.33 -18.87
C ALA A 478 2.45 -6.30 -20.00
N ASP A 479 2.80 -6.73 -21.22
CA ASP A 479 2.66 -5.94 -22.44
C ASP A 479 1.16 -5.78 -22.73
N LEU A 480 0.60 -4.65 -22.34
CA LEU A 480 -0.82 -4.36 -22.45
C LEU A 480 -1.03 -3.16 -23.35
N ILE A 481 -1.97 -3.28 -24.26
CA ILE A 481 -2.52 -2.14 -25.01
C ILE A 481 -3.72 -1.61 -24.23
N ARG A 482 -3.65 -0.36 -23.82
CA ARG A 482 -4.75 0.35 -23.16
C ARG A 482 -5.41 1.27 -24.17
N ARG A 483 -6.71 1.10 -24.33
CA ARG A 483 -7.52 2.02 -25.14
C ARG A 483 -7.89 3.23 -24.30
N ARG A 484 -7.65 4.40 -24.82
CA ARG A 484 -7.98 5.70 -24.23
C ARG A 484 -8.76 6.50 -25.25
N GLU A 485 -9.65 7.35 -24.80
CA GLU A 485 -10.35 8.30 -25.64
C GLU A 485 -9.91 9.71 -25.27
N VAL A 486 -9.66 10.54 -26.25
CA VAL A 486 -9.37 11.96 -26.05
C VAL A 486 -10.70 12.67 -25.88
N VAL A 487 -11.05 13.01 -24.64
CA VAL A 487 -12.38 13.57 -24.31
C VAL A 487 -12.47 15.04 -24.74
N THR A 488 -11.45 15.82 -24.40
CA THR A 488 -11.43 17.26 -24.64
C THR A 488 -10.05 17.66 -25.13
N VAL A 489 -10.00 18.52 -26.13
CA VAL A 489 -8.78 19.18 -26.60
C VAL A 489 -9.00 20.67 -26.45
N HIS A 490 -8.10 21.33 -25.72
CA HIS A 490 -8.12 22.79 -25.62
C HIS A 490 -7.41 23.41 -26.80
N GLU A 491 -7.85 24.59 -27.21
CA GLU A 491 -7.27 25.31 -28.33
C GLU A 491 -5.76 25.51 -28.12
N PRO A 492 -4.91 25.08 -29.09
CA PRO A 492 -3.47 25.21 -28.96
C PRO A 492 -3.01 26.68 -29.04
N VAL A 493 -1.98 26.98 -28.26
CA VAL A 493 -1.24 28.23 -28.34
C VAL A 493 -0.06 27.98 -29.27
N ILE A 494 0.06 28.80 -30.34
CA ILE A 494 1.14 28.68 -31.32
C ILE A 494 1.87 30.01 -31.34
N GLU A 495 3.17 29.98 -31.11
CA GLU A 495 4.04 31.16 -31.13
C GLU A 495 5.17 30.90 -32.12
N GLU A 496 5.45 31.88 -32.97
CA GLU A 496 6.60 31.87 -33.87
C GLU A 496 7.79 32.54 -33.15
N ASN A 497 8.91 31.84 -33.10
CA ASN A 497 10.13 32.40 -32.51
C ASN A 497 10.99 33.11 -33.57
N ASP A 498 12.03 33.84 -33.08
CA ASP A 498 12.92 34.64 -33.96
C ASP A 498 13.67 33.77 -35.00
N ASN A 499 13.69 32.47 -34.85
CA ASN A 499 14.33 31.51 -35.78
C ASN A 499 13.37 30.98 -36.86
N GLY A 500 12.11 31.45 -36.88
CA GLY A 500 11.08 30.93 -37.80
C GLY A 500 10.56 29.53 -37.42
N GLU A 501 10.82 29.07 -36.19
CA GLU A 501 10.27 27.82 -35.66
C GLU A 501 8.94 28.13 -34.97
N LEU A 502 8.03 27.20 -35.02
CA LEU A 502 6.74 27.26 -34.32
C LEU A 502 6.78 26.50 -33.00
N GLU A 503 6.55 27.18 -31.90
CA GLU A 503 6.32 26.57 -30.60
C GLU A 503 4.83 26.34 -30.41
N VAL A 504 4.46 25.10 -30.12
CA VAL A 504 3.07 24.69 -29.96
C VAL A 504 2.86 24.13 -28.57
N GLU A 505 1.89 24.68 -27.85
CA GLU A 505 1.44 24.17 -26.57
C GLU A 505 -0.06 23.84 -26.65
N PHE A 506 -0.45 22.65 -26.23
CA PHE A 506 -1.85 22.26 -26.14
C PHE A 506 -2.09 21.31 -24.95
N THR A 507 -3.33 21.26 -24.51
CA THR A 507 -3.78 20.38 -23.42
C THR A 507 -4.89 19.48 -23.93
N LEU A 508 -4.82 18.17 -23.57
CA LEU A 508 -5.83 17.18 -23.90
C LEU A 508 -6.20 16.34 -22.67
#